data_184c26fb901cb5f51c0ef11fc8591d75
#
_entry.id   184c26fb901cb5f51c0ef11fc8591d75
#
_cell.length_a   1.000
_cell.length_b   1.000
_cell.length_c   1.000
_cell.angle_alpha   90.00
_cell.angle_beta   90.00
_cell.angle_gamma   90.00
#
_symmetry.space_group_name_H-M   'P 1'
#
loop_
_entity.id
_entity.type
_entity.pdbx_description
1 polymer ?
#
loop_
_entity_poly.entity_id
_entity_poly.type
_entity_poly.pdbx_seq_one_letter_code
_entity_poly.pdbx_strand_id
1 'polypeptide(L)'
;MNRILGLDLGRVRIGAAISDELRLLAHPLETIPADAQATARLAEIVREKKVDHVVVGIPRQMNGRIGAAATEALQFVEKLRAILPCPVVTWDERLTTVAAHRALREAGKNTRATRGYVDQVAAQMILQGYLDRRQHVAHAAGNEKWDSQ
;
A
#
# COMPACT_ATOMS: atom_id res chain seq x y z
N MET A 1 7.14 -15.23 -4.18
CA MET A 1 7.85 -14.78 -3.02
C MET A 1 8.67 -13.51 -3.26
N ASN A 2 8.55 -12.96 -4.42
CA ASN A 2 9.38 -11.83 -4.79
C ASN A 2 8.64 -10.50 -4.91
N ARG A 3 7.31 -10.54 -4.99
CA ARG A 3 6.51 -9.33 -5.19
C ARG A 3 6.03 -8.74 -3.88
N ILE A 4 5.81 -7.44 -3.90
CA ILE A 4 5.28 -6.70 -2.75
C ILE A 4 3.90 -6.18 -3.15
N LEU A 5 2.92 -6.35 -2.25
CA LEU A 5 1.55 -5.88 -2.46
C LEU A 5 1.35 -4.59 -1.68
N GLY A 6 0.81 -3.56 -2.32
CA GLY A 6 0.47 -2.30 -1.68
C GLY A 6 -1.03 -2.12 -1.60
N LEU A 7 -1.52 -1.62 -0.47
CA LEU A 7 -2.94 -1.45 -0.22
C LEU A 7 -3.27 -0.02 0.19
N ASP A 8 -4.35 0.51 -0.37
CA ASP A 8 -4.99 1.76 0.03
C ASP A 8 -6.37 1.40 0.58
N LEU A 9 -6.54 1.55 1.89
CA LEU A 9 -7.75 1.14 2.57
C LEU A 9 -8.80 2.25 2.54
N GLY A 10 -9.91 2.01 1.84
CA GLY A 10 -11.08 2.88 1.87
C GLY A 10 -12.21 2.23 2.64
N ARG A 11 -13.24 3.00 2.97
CA ARG A 11 -14.42 2.48 3.68
C ARG A 11 -15.26 1.56 2.81
N VAL A 12 -15.31 1.85 1.51
CA VAL A 12 -16.14 1.11 0.56
C VAL A 12 -15.29 0.18 -0.30
N ARG A 13 -14.08 0.60 -0.64
CA ARG A 13 -13.19 -0.14 -1.54
C ARG A 13 -11.76 -0.11 -1.05
N ILE A 14 -11.04 -1.18 -1.34
CA ILE A 14 -9.60 -1.30 -1.09
C ILE A 14 -8.91 -1.31 -2.45
N GLY A 15 -8.02 -0.36 -2.68
CA GLY A 15 -7.18 -0.35 -3.85
C GLY A 15 -5.96 -1.22 -3.63
N ALA A 16 -5.59 -2.01 -4.62
CA ALA A 16 -4.42 -2.87 -4.56
C ALA A 16 -3.48 -2.60 -5.73
N ALA A 17 -2.19 -2.59 -5.43
CA ALA A 17 -1.12 -2.48 -6.41
C ALA A 17 -0.08 -3.56 -6.12
N ILE A 18 0.66 -3.96 -7.14
CA ILE A 18 1.66 -5.02 -7.00
C ILE A 18 2.98 -4.59 -7.64
N SER A 19 4.09 -5.02 -7.05
CA SER A 19 5.40 -4.76 -7.64
C SER A 19 5.76 -5.83 -8.67
N ASP A 20 6.74 -5.51 -9.51
CA ASP A 20 7.42 -6.51 -10.32
C ASP A 20 8.29 -7.40 -9.41
N GLU A 21 8.84 -8.44 -9.97
CA GLU A 21 9.70 -9.38 -9.23
C GLU A 21 11.00 -8.73 -8.75
N LEU A 22 11.48 -7.73 -9.49
CA LEU A 22 12.68 -6.96 -9.12
C LEU A 22 12.41 -5.91 -8.06
N ARG A 23 11.13 -5.68 -7.71
CA ARG A 23 10.71 -4.71 -6.69
C ARG A 23 11.13 -3.28 -7.02
N LEU A 24 11.09 -2.93 -8.30
CA LEU A 24 11.45 -1.59 -8.79
C LEU A 24 10.24 -0.72 -9.07
N LEU A 25 9.20 -1.30 -9.67
CA LEU A 25 8.02 -0.56 -10.12
C LEU A 25 6.74 -1.15 -9.53
N ALA A 26 5.83 -0.24 -9.17
CA ALA A 26 4.50 -0.59 -8.72
C ALA A 26 3.51 -0.47 -9.88
N HIS A 27 2.59 -1.42 -9.98
CA HIS A 27 1.55 -1.46 -11.00
C HIS A 27 0.18 -1.58 -10.34
N PRO A 28 -0.86 -0.91 -10.87
CA PRO A 28 -2.22 -1.16 -10.40
C PRO A 28 -2.60 -2.62 -10.57
N LEU A 29 -3.29 -3.18 -9.59
CA LEU A 29 -3.69 -4.59 -9.65
C LEU A 29 -5.19 -4.76 -9.69
N GLU A 30 -5.90 -4.31 -8.65
CA GLU A 30 -7.30 -4.64 -8.48
C GLU A 30 -7.95 -3.68 -7.48
N THR A 31 -9.26 -3.51 -7.60
CA THR A 31 -10.07 -2.84 -6.59
C THR A 31 -10.96 -3.90 -5.93
N ILE A 32 -10.91 -3.97 -4.61
CA ILE A 32 -11.58 -5.01 -3.83
C ILE A 32 -12.68 -4.35 -2.98
N PRO A 33 -13.92 -4.84 -3.01
CA PRO A 33 -14.94 -4.32 -2.11
C PRO A 33 -14.51 -4.50 -0.65
N ALA A 34 -14.67 -3.45 0.16
CA ALA A 34 -14.32 -3.48 1.58
C ALA A 34 -15.46 -4.11 2.39
N ASP A 35 -15.68 -5.39 2.19
CA ASP A 35 -16.74 -6.17 2.85
C ASP A 35 -16.13 -7.37 3.58
N ALA A 36 -17.01 -8.29 4.02
CA ALA A 36 -16.58 -9.47 4.76
C ALA A 36 -15.68 -10.42 3.94
N GLN A 37 -15.70 -10.31 2.61
CA GLN A 37 -14.91 -11.15 1.71
C GLN A 37 -13.54 -10.58 1.39
N ALA A 38 -13.25 -9.35 1.80
CA ALA A 38 -12.02 -8.66 1.43
C ALA A 38 -10.76 -9.40 1.88
N THR A 39 -10.75 -9.88 3.11
CA THR A 39 -9.58 -10.59 3.66
C THR A 39 -9.32 -11.90 2.93
N ALA A 40 -10.37 -12.62 2.54
CA ALA A 40 -10.25 -13.85 1.76
C ALA A 40 -9.65 -13.57 0.38
N ARG A 41 -10.11 -12.49 -0.27
CA ARG A 41 -9.56 -12.09 -1.57
C ARG A 41 -8.10 -11.70 -1.47
N LEU A 42 -7.72 -10.97 -0.43
CA LEU A 42 -6.32 -10.60 -0.21
C LEU A 42 -5.44 -11.82 0.03
N ALA A 43 -5.93 -12.79 0.77
CA ALA A 43 -5.20 -14.04 0.97
C ALA A 43 -4.98 -14.81 -0.34
N GLU A 44 -5.99 -14.81 -1.23
CA GLU A 44 -5.83 -15.40 -2.56
C GLU A 44 -4.75 -14.69 -3.37
N ILE A 45 -4.77 -13.36 -3.39
CA ILE A 45 -3.77 -12.56 -4.12
C ILE A 45 -2.36 -12.86 -3.61
N VAL A 46 -2.20 -12.90 -2.30
CA VAL A 46 -0.89 -13.18 -1.67
C VAL A 46 -0.37 -14.53 -2.16
N ARG A 47 -1.24 -15.54 -2.20
CA ARG A 47 -0.86 -16.88 -2.63
C ARG A 47 -0.59 -16.94 -4.13
N GLU A 48 -1.52 -16.42 -4.95
CA GLU A 48 -1.44 -16.48 -6.41
C GLU A 48 -0.26 -15.69 -6.97
N LYS A 49 -0.02 -14.52 -6.42
CA LYS A 49 1.02 -13.61 -6.92
C LYS A 49 2.37 -13.79 -6.21
N LYS A 50 2.46 -14.73 -5.29
CA LYS A 50 3.69 -15.03 -4.55
C LYS A 50 4.21 -13.78 -3.84
N VAL A 51 3.35 -13.17 -3.06
CA VAL A 51 3.64 -11.93 -2.35
C VAL A 51 4.55 -12.22 -1.15
N ASP A 52 5.67 -11.50 -1.09
CA ASP A 52 6.65 -11.60 0.00
C ASP A 52 6.14 -10.88 1.25
N HIS A 53 5.60 -9.69 1.08
CA HIS A 53 4.98 -8.95 2.18
C HIS A 53 4.00 -7.91 1.63
N VAL A 54 3.19 -7.37 2.53
CA VAL A 54 2.13 -6.41 2.21
C VAL A 54 2.45 -5.08 2.87
N VAL A 55 2.29 -3.99 2.12
CA VAL A 55 2.46 -2.62 2.60
C VAL A 55 1.09 -1.95 2.63
N VAL A 56 0.69 -1.44 3.78
CA VAL A 56 -0.60 -0.76 3.95
C VAL A 56 -0.36 0.70 4.26
N GLY A 57 -0.93 1.59 3.45
CA GLY A 57 -0.85 3.02 3.68
C GLY A 57 -1.71 3.43 4.87
N ILE A 58 -1.13 4.22 5.78
CA ILE A 58 -1.84 4.73 6.96
C ILE A 58 -2.02 6.24 6.81
N PRO A 59 -3.28 6.72 6.74
CA PRO A 59 -3.56 8.15 6.57
C PRO A 59 -3.44 8.90 7.90
N ARG A 60 -2.27 9.43 8.19
CA ARG A 60 -2.05 10.24 9.39
C ARG A 60 -2.40 11.70 9.11
N GLN A 61 -2.81 12.43 10.15
CA GLN A 61 -3.03 13.86 10.07
C GLN A 61 -1.69 14.59 9.90
N MET A 62 -1.73 15.82 9.38
CA MET A 62 -0.52 16.61 9.12
C MET A 62 0.36 16.79 10.36
N ASN A 63 -0.24 16.85 11.54
CA ASN A 63 0.49 16.97 12.82
C ASN A 63 1.00 15.62 13.34
N GLY A 64 0.83 14.55 12.58
CA GLY A 64 1.25 13.19 12.96
C GLY A 64 0.27 12.44 13.83
N ARG A 65 -0.84 13.06 14.23
CA ARG A 65 -1.85 12.41 15.06
C ARG A 65 -2.59 11.32 14.28
N ILE A 66 -3.01 10.30 15.01
CA ILE A 66 -3.78 9.20 14.46
C ILE A 66 -5.27 9.53 14.62
N GLY A 67 -5.94 9.81 13.50
CA GLY A 67 -7.38 10.03 13.48
C GLY A 67 -8.15 8.72 13.31
N ALA A 68 -9.47 8.83 13.11
CA ALA A 68 -10.35 7.67 12.97
C ALA A 68 -9.95 6.78 11.79
N ALA A 69 -9.61 7.37 10.64
CA ALA A 69 -9.22 6.61 9.46
C ALA A 69 -7.94 5.81 9.70
N ALA A 70 -6.96 6.39 10.38
CA ALA A 70 -5.72 5.69 10.70
C ALA A 70 -5.97 4.56 11.70
N THR A 71 -6.84 4.80 12.68
CA THR A 71 -7.21 3.76 13.65
C THR A 71 -7.87 2.57 12.98
N GLU A 72 -8.82 2.82 12.07
CA GLU A 72 -9.47 1.76 11.30
C GLU A 72 -8.47 0.99 10.44
N ALA A 73 -7.54 1.70 9.80
CA ALA A 73 -6.51 1.09 8.98
C ALA A 73 -5.60 0.18 9.82
N LEU A 74 -5.19 0.64 11.00
CA LEU A 74 -4.34 -0.15 11.90
C LEU A 74 -5.05 -1.39 12.41
N GLN A 75 -6.36 -1.30 12.68
CA GLN A 75 -7.16 -2.46 13.06
C GLN A 75 -7.22 -3.49 11.93
N PHE A 76 -7.37 -3.02 10.69
CA PHE A 76 -7.38 -3.91 9.53
C PHE A 76 -6.01 -4.58 9.33
N VAL A 77 -4.93 -3.84 9.56
CA VAL A 77 -3.57 -4.40 9.51
C VAL A 77 -3.44 -5.58 10.49
N GLU A 78 -3.97 -5.44 11.70
CA GLU A 78 -3.90 -6.52 12.68
C GLU A 78 -4.71 -7.75 12.22
N LYS A 79 -5.86 -7.55 11.59
CA LYS A 79 -6.62 -8.66 10.99
C LYS A 79 -5.80 -9.36 9.90
N LEU A 80 -5.14 -8.61 9.04
CA LEU A 80 -4.32 -9.18 7.98
C LEU A 80 -3.15 -9.97 8.56
N ARG A 81 -2.51 -9.45 9.59
CA ARG A 81 -1.40 -10.14 10.24
C ARG A 81 -1.80 -11.49 10.81
N ALA A 82 -3.05 -11.61 11.26
CA ALA A 82 -3.57 -12.85 11.82
C ALA A 82 -3.84 -13.93 10.78
N ILE A 83 -4.15 -13.54 9.53
CA ILE A 83 -4.58 -14.50 8.49
C ILE A 83 -3.62 -14.65 7.33
N LEU A 84 -2.76 -13.67 7.04
CA LEU A 84 -1.82 -13.78 5.93
C LEU A 84 -0.55 -14.53 6.35
N PRO A 85 0.03 -15.33 5.44
CA PRO A 85 1.25 -16.08 5.75
C PRO A 85 2.52 -15.23 5.64
N CYS A 86 2.40 -13.96 5.33
CA CYS A 86 3.53 -13.06 5.11
C CYS A 86 3.42 -11.84 6.02
N PRO A 87 4.54 -11.10 6.23
CA PRO A 87 4.50 -9.87 7.03
C PRO A 87 3.62 -8.80 6.42
N VAL A 88 3.00 -7.99 7.27
CA VAL A 88 2.23 -6.81 6.89
C VAL A 88 2.88 -5.62 7.56
N VAL A 89 3.37 -4.67 6.76
CA VAL A 89 4.03 -3.46 7.25
C VAL A 89 3.18 -2.24 6.93
N THR A 90 3.39 -1.17 7.68
CA THR A 90 2.64 0.08 7.48
C THR A 90 3.52 1.13 6.82
N TRP A 91 2.90 2.03 6.08
CA TRP A 91 3.55 3.15 5.42
C TRP A 91 2.80 4.43 5.76
N ASP A 92 3.52 5.44 6.23
CA ASP A 92 2.95 6.75 6.52
C ASP A 92 2.70 7.48 5.19
N GLU A 93 1.44 7.71 4.84
CA GLU A 93 1.05 8.35 3.58
C GLU A 93 1.56 9.78 3.44
N ARG A 94 1.94 10.44 4.54
CA ARG A 94 2.54 11.78 4.48
C ARG A 94 3.89 11.79 3.77
N LEU A 95 4.52 10.63 3.62
CA LEU A 95 5.81 10.48 2.95
C LEU A 95 5.68 10.40 1.43
N THR A 96 4.46 10.45 0.89
CA THR A 96 4.17 10.38 -0.54
C THR A 96 3.16 11.46 -0.92
N THR A 97 2.85 11.56 -2.22
CA THR A 97 1.85 12.50 -2.73
C THR A 97 0.42 11.94 -2.68
N VAL A 98 0.22 10.82 -1.98
CA VAL A 98 -1.08 10.14 -1.89
C VAL A 98 -2.16 11.05 -1.31
N ALA A 99 -1.81 11.84 -0.28
CA ALA A 99 -2.76 12.76 0.34
C ALA A 99 -3.26 13.80 -0.65
N ALA A 100 -2.36 14.36 -1.47
CA ALA A 100 -2.73 15.31 -2.51
C ALA A 100 -3.61 14.67 -3.58
N HIS A 101 -3.28 13.45 -3.97
CA HIS A 101 -4.07 12.68 -4.94
C HIS A 101 -5.49 12.42 -4.42
N ARG A 102 -5.63 12.08 -3.14
CA ARG A 102 -6.94 11.88 -2.50
C ARG A 102 -7.75 13.15 -2.46
N ALA A 103 -7.12 14.28 -2.15
CA ALA A 103 -7.81 15.58 -2.13
C ALA A 103 -8.36 15.92 -3.51
N LEU A 104 -7.59 15.69 -4.56
CA LEU A 104 -8.04 15.88 -5.94
C LEU A 104 -9.19 14.95 -6.30
N ARG A 105 -9.12 13.70 -5.86
CA ARG A 105 -10.18 12.71 -6.09
C ARG A 105 -11.48 13.12 -5.41
N GLU A 106 -11.42 13.60 -4.17
CA GLU A 106 -12.59 14.04 -3.42
C GLU A 106 -13.20 15.32 -4.01
N ALA A 107 -12.35 16.23 -4.49
CA ALA A 107 -12.80 17.47 -5.13
C ALA A 107 -13.39 17.21 -6.51
N GLY A 108 -12.90 16.21 -7.23
CA GLY A 108 -13.40 15.82 -8.53
C GLY A 108 -14.57 14.85 -8.39
N LYS A 109 -15.62 15.06 -9.18
CA LYS A 109 -16.77 14.16 -9.21
C LYS A 109 -16.45 12.96 -10.09
N ASN A 110 -15.76 11.99 -9.53
CA ASN A 110 -15.38 10.79 -10.26
C ASN A 110 -16.62 9.96 -10.62
N THR A 111 -16.65 9.48 -11.85
CA THR A 111 -17.69 8.56 -12.29
C THR A 111 -17.45 7.19 -11.63
N ARG A 112 -18.49 6.36 -11.63
CA ARG A 112 -18.38 5.00 -11.09
C ARG A 112 -17.28 4.19 -11.77
N ALA A 113 -17.09 4.40 -13.07
CA ALA A 113 -16.08 3.68 -13.85
C ALA A 113 -14.65 4.05 -13.45
N THR A 114 -14.40 5.30 -13.06
CA THR A 114 -13.06 5.78 -12.72
C THR A 114 -12.70 5.60 -11.27
N ARG A 115 -13.67 5.42 -10.37
CA ARG A 115 -13.42 5.29 -8.92
C ARG A 115 -12.49 4.12 -8.57
N GLY A 116 -12.75 2.95 -9.15
CA GLY A 116 -11.93 1.77 -8.89
C GLY A 116 -10.49 1.96 -9.35
N TYR A 117 -10.32 2.56 -10.52
CA TYR A 117 -9.00 2.84 -11.05
C TYR A 117 -8.24 3.85 -10.18
N VAL A 118 -8.94 4.86 -9.68
CA VAL A 118 -8.34 5.89 -8.81
C VAL A 118 -7.83 5.27 -7.51
N ASP A 119 -8.56 4.31 -6.94
CA ASP A 119 -8.13 3.60 -5.74
C ASP A 119 -6.87 2.77 -6.01
N GLN A 120 -6.76 2.15 -7.18
CA GLN A 120 -5.58 1.40 -7.58
C GLN A 120 -4.36 2.32 -7.76
N VAL A 121 -4.57 3.52 -8.31
CA VAL A 121 -3.50 4.52 -8.47
C VAL A 121 -3.00 4.98 -7.10
N ALA A 122 -3.89 5.20 -6.14
CA ALA A 122 -3.49 5.55 -4.78
C ALA A 122 -2.64 4.44 -4.15
N ALA A 123 -3.04 3.18 -4.30
CA ALA A 123 -2.26 2.04 -3.84
C ALA A 123 -0.90 1.96 -4.54
N GLN A 124 -0.87 2.25 -5.84
CA GLN A 124 0.37 2.30 -6.62
C GLN A 124 1.33 3.36 -6.07
N MET A 125 0.82 4.54 -5.72
CA MET A 125 1.64 5.63 -5.16
C MET A 125 2.21 5.25 -3.79
N ILE A 126 1.42 4.60 -2.95
CA ILE A 126 1.87 4.08 -1.65
C ILE A 126 3.00 3.07 -1.87
N LEU A 127 2.78 2.11 -2.72
CA LEU A 127 3.75 1.06 -2.98
C LEU A 127 5.02 1.61 -3.61
N GLN A 128 4.91 2.51 -4.59
CA GLN A 128 6.08 3.09 -5.24
C GLN A 128 6.92 3.88 -4.25
N GLY A 129 6.29 4.65 -3.38
CA GLY A 129 7.00 5.38 -2.32
C GLY A 129 7.80 4.44 -1.42
N TYR A 130 7.20 3.33 -1.05
CA TYR A 130 7.84 2.29 -0.25
C TYR A 130 9.01 1.65 -1.00
N LEU A 131 8.82 1.29 -2.26
CA LEU A 131 9.89 0.70 -3.08
C LEU A 131 11.07 1.63 -3.24
N ASP A 132 10.81 2.91 -3.53
CA ASP A 132 11.85 3.92 -3.69
C ASP A 132 12.65 4.09 -2.40
N ARG A 133 11.99 4.10 -1.26
CA ARG A 133 12.64 4.21 0.05
C ARG A 133 13.54 3.01 0.31
N ARG A 134 13.07 1.81 0.00
CA ARG A 134 13.86 0.59 0.19
C ARG A 134 15.12 0.61 -0.66
N GLN A 135 15.02 1.03 -1.92
CA GLN A 135 16.18 1.13 -2.80
C GLN A 135 17.19 2.14 -2.29
N HIS A 136 16.71 3.28 -1.81
CA HIS A 136 17.57 4.32 -1.26
C HIS A 136 18.36 3.82 -0.05
N VAL A 137 17.67 3.15 0.88
CA VAL A 137 18.31 2.60 2.09
C VAL A 137 19.31 1.51 1.73
N ALA A 138 18.95 0.60 0.81
CA ALA A 138 19.85 -0.46 0.37
C ALA A 138 21.10 0.10 -0.31
N HIS A 139 20.96 1.14 -1.14
CA HIS A 139 22.05 1.78 -1.81
C HIS A 139 23.00 2.47 -0.80
N ALA A 140 22.44 3.18 0.16
CA ALA A 140 23.24 3.83 1.21
C ALA A 140 24.01 2.80 2.06
N ALA A 141 23.36 1.70 2.44
CA ALA A 141 24.02 0.61 3.17
C ALA A 141 25.12 -0.05 2.35
N GLY A 142 24.90 -0.20 1.04
CA GLY A 142 25.91 -0.71 0.13
C GLY A 142 27.13 0.19 0.06
N ASN A 143 26.90 1.49 -0.04
CA ASN A 143 27.99 2.48 -0.05
C ASN A 143 28.77 2.48 1.26
N GLU A 144 28.09 2.38 2.38
CA GLU A 144 28.75 2.30 3.69
C GLU A 144 29.67 1.09 3.79
N LYS A 145 29.26 -0.04 3.26
CA LYS A 145 30.08 -1.26 3.24
C LYS A 145 31.36 -1.07 2.41
N TRP A 146 31.28 -0.36 1.30
CA TRP A 146 32.43 -0.07 0.47
C TRP A 146 33.39 0.88 1.17
N ASP A 147 32.87 1.90 1.83
CA ASP A 147 33.68 2.90 2.52
C ASP A 147 34.39 2.33 3.76
N SER A 148 33.89 1.25 4.33
CA SER A 148 34.49 0.62 5.51
C SER A 148 35.63 -0.34 5.18
N GLN A 149 35.94 -0.53 3.91
CA GLN A 149 37.05 -1.37 3.46
C GLN A 149 38.23 -0.50 3.03
#